data_87a9710ee925bac6671757dd6e946b81
#
_entry.id   87a9710ee925bac6671757dd6e946b81
#
_cell.length_a   1.000
_cell.length_b   1.000
_cell.length_c   1.000
_cell.angle_alpha   90.00
_cell.angle_beta   90.00
_cell.angle_gamma   90.00
#
_symmetry.space_group_name_H-M   'P 1'
#
loop_
_entity.id
_entity.type
_entity.pdbx_description
1 polymer ?
#
loop_
_entity_poly.entity_id
_entity_poly.type
_entity_poly.pdbx_seq_one_letter_code
_entity_poly.pdbx_strand_id
1 'polypeptide(L)'
;EVYGDRRCLRTFIGHSKAVRDICFNTAGTQFLSAAYDRYLKLWDTETGQCISRFTNRKVPYCVKFNPDEDKQNLFVAGMSDKKIVQWDIRSGEIVQEYDRHLGAVNTIVFVDENRRFVSTSDDKSLRVWEWDIPVDFKYIAEPSMHSMPAVTLSPNGKWLACQSMDNQILIFGAQNRFRLNKKKIFKGHMVAGYACQVDFSPDMR
;
A
#
# COMPACT_ATOMS: atom_id res chain seq x y z
N GLU A 1 -6.14 -8.72 -19.96
CA GLU A 1 -5.89 -9.84 -20.89
C GLU A 1 -4.45 -9.74 -21.37
N VAL A 2 -3.68 -10.81 -21.19
CA VAL A 2 -2.32 -10.87 -21.72
C VAL A 2 -2.40 -11.51 -23.11
N TYR A 3 -2.54 -10.69 -24.13
CA TYR A 3 -2.44 -11.13 -25.51
C TYR A 3 -0.96 -11.06 -25.93
N GLY A 4 -0.39 -12.18 -26.32
CA GLY A 4 0.93 -12.26 -26.91
C GLY A 4 1.90 -13.20 -26.21
N ASP A 5 3.12 -13.12 -26.65
CA ASP A 5 4.22 -13.93 -26.16
C ASP A 5 4.54 -13.58 -24.70
N ARG A 6 4.38 -14.53 -23.79
CA ARG A 6 4.58 -14.35 -22.33
C ARG A 6 6.05 -14.29 -21.93
N ARG A 7 6.89 -13.67 -22.74
CA ARG A 7 8.33 -13.50 -22.43
C ARG A 7 8.53 -12.37 -21.43
N CYS A 8 9.52 -12.56 -20.56
CA CYS A 8 10.04 -11.46 -19.73
C CYS A 8 10.61 -10.38 -20.66
N LEU A 9 10.01 -9.19 -20.65
CA LEU A 9 10.45 -8.08 -21.49
C LEU A 9 11.65 -7.36 -20.89
N ARG A 10 11.73 -7.29 -19.55
CA ARG A 10 12.79 -6.56 -18.86
C ARG A 10 12.99 -7.03 -17.42
N THR A 11 14.22 -6.99 -16.98
CA THR A 11 14.60 -7.22 -15.58
C THR A 11 15.19 -5.93 -15.01
N PHE A 12 14.67 -5.47 -13.87
CA PHE A 12 15.13 -4.27 -13.18
C PHE A 12 16.11 -4.66 -12.07
N ILE A 13 17.37 -4.30 -12.23
CA ILE A 13 18.45 -4.70 -11.35
C ILE A 13 18.98 -3.49 -10.59
N GLY A 14 19.10 -3.59 -9.26
CA GLY A 14 19.64 -2.49 -8.47
C GLY A 14 19.36 -2.57 -6.97
N HIS A 15 18.38 -3.35 -6.53
CA HIS A 15 18.22 -3.65 -5.11
C HIS A 15 19.19 -4.74 -4.65
N SER A 16 19.76 -4.58 -3.46
CA SER A 16 20.70 -5.55 -2.87
C SER A 16 20.03 -6.57 -1.94
N LYS A 17 18.73 -6.40 -1.68
CA LYS A 17 17.89 -7.31 -0.89
C LYS A 17 16.52 -7.46 -1.53
N ALA A 18 15.71 -8.37 -1.00
CA ALA A 18 14.40 -8.70 -1.53
C ALA A 18 13.50 -7.45 -1.67
N VAL A 19 12.88 -7.34 -2.83
CA VAL A 19 11.83 -6.34 -3.11
C VAL A 19 10.55 -6.80 -2.43
N ARG A 20 9.92 -5.89 -1.71
CA ARG A 20 8.71 -6.17 -0.92
C ARG A 20 7.44 -5.66 -1.59
N ASP A 21 7.50 -4.51 -2.22
CA ASP A 21 6.34 -3.90 -2.88
C ASP A 21 6.74 -3.08 -4.09
N ILE A 22 5.81 -2.95 -5.02
CA ILE A 22 5.94 -2.09 -6.20
C ILE A 22 4.64 -1.32 -6.44
N CYS A 23 4.74 -0.14 -7.02
CA CYS A 23 3.60 0.66 -7.42
C CYS A 23 3.90 1.43 -8.71
N PHE A 24 3.05 1.28 -9.73
CA PHE A 24 3.12 2.08 -10.95
C PHE A 24 2.50 3.46 -10.74
N ASN A 25 3.01 4.44 -11.48
CA ASN A 25 2.30 5.70 -11.67
C ASN A 25 1.06 5.47 -12.57
N THR A 26 0.17 6.45 -12.64
CA THR A 26 -1.10 6.32 -13.39
C THR A 26 -0.88 6.03 -14.88
N ALA A 27 0.15 6.61 -15.48
CA ALA A 27 0.49 6.41 -16.89
C ALA A 27 1.23 5.09 -17.18
N GLY A 28 1.70 4.37 -16.15
CA GLY A 28 2.50 3.16 -16.32
C GLY A 28 3.92 3.39 -16.85
N THR A 29 4.36 4.64 -16.98
CA THR A 29 5.68 5.01 -17.50
C THR A 29 6.79 4.87 -16.49
N GLN A 30 6.45 4.90 -15.21
CA GLN A 30 7.36 4.79 -14.09
C GLN A 30 6.75 3.92 -13.00
N PHE A 31 7.59 3.30 -12.20
CA PHE A 31 7.14 2.64 -10.97
C PHE A 31 8.14 2.82 -9.84
N LEU A 32 7.63 2.74 -8.63
CA LEU A 32 8.41 2.70 -7.40
C LEU A 32 8.55 1.27 -6.91
N SER A 33 9.70 0.95 -6.35
CA SER A 33 9.95 -0.30 -5.63
C SER A 33 10.41 -0.03 -4.21
N ALA A 34 9.99 -0.88 -3.27
CA ALA A 34 10.38 -0.85 -1.87
C ALA A 34 11.06 -2.17 -1.51
N ALA A 35 12.22 -2.13 -0.86
CA ALA A 35 13.01 -3.31 -0.58
C ALA A 35 13.64 -3.32 0.82
N TYR A 36 14.07 -4.51 1.27
CA TYR A 36 14.74 -4.72 2.55
C TYR A 36 16.16 -4.11 2.63
N ASP A 37 16.70 -3.61 1.51
CA ASP A 37 17.95 -2.84 1.49
C ASP A 37 17.78 -1.41 2.02
N ARG A 38 16.58 -1.04 2.48
CA ARG A 38 16.18 0.27 3.03
C ARG A 38 16.06 1.38 2.00
N TYR A 39 15.98 1.01 0.72
CA TYR A 39 15.77 1.94 -0.38
C TYR A 39 14.39 1.80 -1.02
N LEU A 40 13.86 2.94 -1.42
CA LEU A 40 12.80 3.04 -2.42
C LEU A 40 13.47 3.52 -3.71
N LYS A 41 13.13 2.93 -4.83
CA LYS A 41 13.70 3.29 -6.14
C LYS A 41 12.61 3.62 -7.12
N LEU A 42 12.83 4.69 -7.88
CA LEU A 42 12.01 5.08 -9.01
C LEU A 42 12.64 4.57 -10.29
N TRP A 43 11.88 3.89 -11.11
CA TRP A 43 12.32 3.26 -12.34
C TRP A 43 11.56 3.79 -13.54
N ASP A 44 12.27 3.95 -14.66
CA ASP A 44 11.67 4.12 -15.97
C ASP A 44 11.27 2.76 -16.53
N THR A 45 9.98 2.60 -16.84
CA THR A 45 9.43 1.31 -17.26
C THR A 45 9.96 0.90 -18.64
N GLU A 46 10.17 1.84 -19.54
CA GLU A 46 10.61 1.58 -20.90
C GLU A 46 12.11 1.28 -20.97
N THR A 47 12.95 2.14 -20.39
CA THR A 47 14.39 2.01 -20.44
C THR A 47 14.97 1.01 -19.44
N GLY A 48 14.27 0.77 -18.33
CA GLY A 48 14.73 -0.07 -17.22
C GLY A 48 15.73 0.62 -16.29
N GLN A 49 15.97 1.91 -16.47
CA GLN A 49 16.92 2.65 -15.66
C GLN A 49 16.31 3.08 -14.33
N CYS A 50 17.13 3.05 -13.29
CA CYS A 50 16.80 3.66 -12.00
C CYS A 50 16.98 5.17 -12.11
N ILE A 51 15.88 5.93 -12.01
CA ILE A 51 15.86 7.39 -12.11
C ILE A 51 16.32 8.04 -10.81
N SER A 52 15.79 7.54 -9.67
CA SER A 52 16.05 8.10 -8.35
C SER A 52 15.97 7.04 -7.27
N ARG A 53 16.58 7.33 -6.14
CA ARG A 53 16.53 6.47 -4.93
C ARG A 53 16.25 7.33 -3.71
N PHE A 54 15.46 6.78 -2.78
CA PHE A 54 15.04 7.45 -1.56
C PHE A 54 15.29 6.55 -0.36
N THR A 55 15.72 7.11 0.74
CA THR A 55 15.91 6.36 1.99
C THR A 55 15.84 7.27 3.20
N ASN A 56 15.24 6.76 4.27
CA ASN A 56 15.39 7.30 5.62
C ASN A 56 16.13 6.31 6.54
N ARG A 57 16.83 5.32 5.93
CA ARG A 57 17.57 4.25 6.61
C ARG A 57 16.70 3.24 7.36
N LYS A 58 15.39 3.26 7.13
CA LYS A 58 14.44 2.26 7.62
C LYS A 58 13.93 1.41 6.47
N VAL A 59 13.42 0.21 6.78
CA VAL A 59 12.88 -0.69 5.73
C VAL A 59 11.49 -0.23 5.34
N PRO A 60 11.23 0.09 4.06
CA PRO A 60 9.88 0.33 3.56
C PRO A 60 9.17 -1.00 3.31
N TYR A 61 7.93 -1.14 3.78
CA TYR A 61 7.12 -2.33 3.60
C TYR A 61 6.08 -2.21 2.51
N CYS A 62 5.64 -1.01 2.21
CA CYS A 62 4.71 -0.73 1.11
C CYS A 62 4.99 0.65 0.53
N VAL A 63 4.60 0.86 -0.71
CA VAL A 63 4.78 2.12 -1.42
C VAL A 63 3.59 2.39 -2.34
N LYS A 64 3.12 3.64 -2.37
CA LYS A 64 2.04 4.10 -3.24
C LYS A 64 2.32 5.50 -3.77
N PHE A 65 2.22 5.68 -5.09
CA PHE A 65 2.06 7.02 -5.66
C PHE A 65 0.76 7.65 -5.18
N ASN A 66 0.74 8.97 -5.04
CA ASN A 66 -0.54 9.65 -5.02
C ASN A 66 -1.20 9.46 -6.39
N PRO A 67 -2.43 8.92 -6.48
CA PRO A 67 -3.04 8.59 -7.77
C PRO A 67 -3.52 9.80 -8.57
N ASP A 68 -3.63 10.99 -7.96
CA ASP A 68 -4.06 12.19 -8.66
C ASP A 68 -3.01 12.63 -9.70
N GLU A 69 -3.44 13.00 -10.88
CA GLU A 69 -2.57 13.35 -12.00
C GLU A 69 -1.65 14.55 -11.67
N ASP A 70 -2.15 15.50 -10.92
CA ASP A 70 -1.41 16.70 -10.50
C ASP A 70 -0.46 16.44 -9.30
N LYS A 71 -0.53 15.26 -8.68
CA LYS A 71 0.28 14.87 -7.52
C LYS A 71 1.18 13.64 -7.77
N GLN A 72 1.44 13.28 -9.02
CA GLN A 72 2.27 12.13 -9.37
C GLN A 72 3.77 12.31 -9.01
N ASN A 73 4.18 13.50 -8.58
CA ASN A 73 5.48 13.75 -7.96
C ASN A 73 5.54 13.36 -6.48
N LEU A 74 4.41 13.00 -5.86
CA LEU A 74 4.33 12.65 -4.45
C LEU A 74 4.02 11.17 -4.29
N PHE A 75 4.67 10.54 -3.32
CA PHE A 75 4.37 9.16 -2.93
C PHE A 75 4.50 8.97 -1.42
N VAL A 76 3.87 7.93 -0.91
CA VAL A 76 3.93 7.54 0.49
C VAL A 76 4.45 6.12 0.63
N ALA A 77 5.18 5.86 1.70
CA ALA A 77 5.65 4.53 2.07
C ALA A 77 5.33 4.23 3.53
N GLY A 78 4.83 3.04 3.79
CA GLY A 78 4.70 2.50 5.13
C GLY A 78 6.00 1.86 5.58
N MET A 79 6.49 2.26 6.74
CA MET A 79 7.83 1.91 7.20
C MET A 79 7.82 0.90 8.35
N SER A 80 8.92 0.18 8.48
CA SER A 80 9.13 -0.77 9.59
C SER A 80 9.21 -0.11 10.95
N ASP A 81 9.52 1.19 11.03
CA ASP A 81 9.63 1.98 12.26
C ASP A 81 8.32 2.66 12.66
N LYS A 82 7.17 2.14 12.20
CA LYS A 82 5.79 2.59 12.54
C LYS A 82 5.30 3.85 11.83
N LYS A 83 6.15 4.52 11.09
CA LYS A 83 5.79 5.75 10.38
C LYS A 83 5.28 5.48 8.97
N ILE A 84 4.47 6.40 8.47
CA ILE A 84 4.20 6.57 7.06
C ILE A 84 4.92 7.85 6.64
N VAL A 85 5.73 7.75 5.59
CA VAL A 85 6.58 8.86 5.14
C VAL A 85 6.20 9.24 3.72
N GLN A 86 6.05 10.53 3.49
CA GLN A 86 5.72 11.09 2.19
C GLN A 86 6.94 11.78 1.60
N TRP A 87 7.31 11.42 0.38
CA TRP A 87 8.41 12.02 -0.37
C TRP A 87 7.90 12.83 -1.56
N ASP A 88 8.66 13.85 -1.90
CA ASP A 88 8.57 14.50 -3.20
C ASP A 88 9.71 14.00 -4.10
N ILE A 89 9.35 13.43 -5.25
CA ILE A 89 10.29 12.90 -6.25
C ILE A 89 11.19 13.99 -6.80
N ARG A 90 10.67 15.21 -6.96
CA ARG A 90 11.38 16.34 -7.57
C ARG A 90 12.52 16.86 -6.70
N SER A 91 12.27 17.01 -5.41
CA SER A 91 13.27 17.44 -4.44
C SER A 91 14.09 16.28 -3.86
N GLY A 92 13.53 15.07 -3.87
CA GLY A 92 14.10 13.91 -3.21
C GLY A 92 13.92 13.91 -1.68
N GLU A 93 13.17 14.88 -1.16
CA GLU A 93 13.04 15.11 0.27
C GLU A 93 11.75 14.55 0.85
N ILE A 94 11.78 14.29 2.16
CA ILE A 94 10.59 13.97 2.95
C ILE A 94 9.81 15.26 3.17
N VAL A 95 8.54 15.27 2.77
CA VAL A 95 7.66 16.44 2.86
C VAL A 95 6.56 16.30 3.91
N GLN A 96 6.24 15.08 4.35
CA GLN A 96 5.28 14.81 5.42
C GLN A 96 5.57 13.47 6.11
N GLU A 97 5.22 13.37 7.39
CA GLU A 97 5.22 12.12 8.15
C GLU A 97 3.90 11.95 8.90
N TYR A 98 3.40 10.70 8.92
CA TYR A 98 2.22 10.30 9.66
C TYR A 98 2.66 9.29 10.72
N ASP A 99 2.69 9.71 11.98
CA ASP A 99 3.30 8.96 13.08
C ASP A 99 2.29 8.70 14.20
N ARG A 100 1.40 7.74 14.00
CA ARG A 100 0.38 7.32 14.98
C ARG A 100 0.32 5.81 15.21
N HIS A 101 0.77 5.00 14.23
CA HIS A 101 0.84 3.57 14.41
C HIS A 101 1.87 3.18 15.49
N LEU A 102 1.59 2.08 16.18
CA LEU A 102 2.45 1.52 17.23
C LEU A 102 3.23 0.28 16.76
N GLY A 103 3.08 -0.09 15.52
CA GLY A 103 3.77 -1.20 14.86
C GLY A 103 4.08 -0.87 13.41
N ALA A 104 4.86 -1.72 12.74
CA ALA A 104 5.23 -1.57 11.36
C ALA A 104 3.99 -1.39 10.46
N VAL A 105 4.08 -0.50 9.50
CA VAL A 105 2.98 -0.22 8.54
C VAL A 105 3.13 -1.13 7.33
N ASN A 106 2.17 -2.03 7.14
CA ASN A 106 2.23 -3.08 6.11
C ASN A 106 1.54 -2.70 4.81
N THR A 107 0.49 -1.89 4.87
CA THR A 107 -0.30 -1.53 3.69
C THR A 107 -0.69 -0.06 3.68
N ILE A 108 -0.81 0.49 2.47
CA ILE A 108 -1.42 1.79 2.19
C ILE A 108 -2.32 1.63 0.98
N VAL A 109 -3.56 2.12 1.06
CA VAL A 109 -4.54 2.10 -0.04
C VAL A 109 -5.26 3.44 -0.09
N PHE A 110 -5.25 4.11 -1.24
CA PHE A 110 -6.01 5.33 -1.45
C PHE A 110 -7.50 5.03 -1.58
N VAL A 111 -8.32 5.89 -1.00
CA VAL A 111 -9.78 5.77 -0.94
C VAL A 111 -10.43 7.14 -1.11
N ASP A 112 -11.76 7.17 -1.24
CA ASP A 112 -12.55 8.40 -1.26
C ASP A 112 -12.04 9.40 -2.31
N GLU A 113 -11.95 8.92 -3.56
CA GLU A 113 -11.45 9.72 -4.70
C GLU A 113 -10.08 10.35 -4.44
N ASN A 114 -9.16 9.57 -3.84
CA ASN A 114 -7.79 9.92 -3.50
C ASN A 114 -7.61 11.01 -2.43
N ARG A 115 -8.68 11.54 -1.87
CA ARG A 115 -8.61 12.51 -0.76
C ARG A 115 -8.03 11.89 0.51
N ARG A 116 -8.23 10.60 0.68
CA ARG A 116 -7.84 9.85 1.86
C ARG A 116 -7.06 8.60 1.49
N PHE A 117 -6.34 8.09 2.45
CA PHE A 117 -5.75 6.77 2.36
C PHE A 117 -5.93 6.00 3.67
N VAL A 118 -5.94 4.69 3.55
CA VAL A 118 -6.04 3.75 4.66
C VAL A 118 -4.68 3.09 4.85
N SER A 119 -4.27 2.92 6.08
CA SER A 119 -3.09 2.13 6.45
C SER A 119 -3.45 1.02 7.43
N THR A 120 -2.78 -0.11 7.31
CA THR A 120 -2.86 -1.21 8.29
C THR A 120 -1.47 -1.55 8.83
N SER A 121 -1.42 -1.98 10.07
CA SER A 121 -0.18 -2.13 10.81
C SER A 121 -0.15 -3.42 11.64
N ASP A 122 1.05 -3.81 12.03
CA ASP A 122 1.29 -4.88 13.01
C ASP A 122 0.73 -4.55 14.40
N ASP A 123 0.38 -3.30 14.68
CA ASP A 123 -0.35 -2.90 15.89
C ASP A 123 -1.82 -3.37 15.91
N LYS A 124 -2.24 -4.13 14.89
CA LYS A 124 -3.60 -4.68 14.72
C LYS A 124 -4.67 -3.60 14.51
N SER A 125 -4.29 -2.46 13.96
CA SER A 125 -5.19 -1.35 13.67
C SER A 125 -5.29 -1.04 12.18
N LEU A 126 -6.41 -0.44 11.83
CA LEU A 126 -6.64 0.24 10.56
C LEU A 126 -6.83 1.73 10.87
N ARG A 127 -6.06 2.58 10.19
CA ARG A 127 -6.19 4.04 10.30
C ARG A 127 -6.55 4.64 8.96
N VAL A 128 -7.37 5.66 9.00
CA VAL A 128 -7.75 6.46 7.83
C VAL A 128 -7.16 7.85 7.99
N TRP A 129 -6.51 8.32 6.95
CA TRP A 129 -5.82 9.61 6.91
C TRP A 129 -6.40 10.49 5.82
N GLU A 130 -6.46 11.77 6.06
CA GLU A 130 -6.64 12.76 5.02
C GLU A 130 -5.28 13.19 4.49
N TRP A 131 -5.15 13.35 3.17
CA TRP A 131 -3.87 13.70 2.55
C TRP A 131 -3.31 15.00 3.13
N ASP A 132 -2.01 15.06 3.40
CA ASP A 132 -1.27 16.14 4.03
C ASP A 132 -1.66 16.49 5.48
N ILE A 133 -2.57 15.75 6.10
CA ILE A 133 -2.96 15.97 7.50
C ILE A 133 -2.39 14.83 8.38
N PRO A 134 -1.37 15.11 9.23
CA PRO A 134 -0.66 14.06 9.99
C PRO A 134 -1.42 13.59 11.24
N VAL A 135 -2.74 13.68 11.22
CA VAL A 135 -3.64 13.19 12.27
C VAL A 135 -4.65 12.25 11.62
N ASP A 136 -4.82 11.07 12.19
CA ASP A 136 -5.76 10.10 11.66
C ASP A 136 -7.21 10.60 11.78
N PHE A 137 -7.92 10.60 10.66
CA PHE A 137 -9.34 10.87 10.57
C PHE A 137 -10.16 9.81 11.30
N LYS A 138 -9.72 8.57 11.26
CA LYS A 138 -10.34 7.45 11.94
C LYS A 138 -9.34 6.40 12.37
N TYR A 139 -9.59 5.82 13.53
CA TYR A 139 -8.85 4.72 14.10
C TYR A 139 -9.79 3.55 14.38
N ILE A 140 -9.44 2.36 13.91
CA ILE A 140 -10.20 1.13 14.09
C ILE A 140 -9.26 0.08 14.67
N ALA A 141 -9.53 -0.35 15.91
CA ALA A 141 -8.81 -1.42 16.59
C ALA A 141 -9.77 -2.11 17.56
N GLU A 142 -10.37 -3.19 17.10
CA GLU A 142 -11.20 -4.05 17.94
C GLU A 142 -10.32 -5.10 18.65
N PRO A 143 -10.65 -5.54 19.86
CA PRO A 143 -9.84 -6.53 20.59
C PRO A 143 -9.63 -7.85 19.85
N SER A 144 -10.55 -8.21 18.96
CA SER A 144 -10.48 -9.40 18.12
C SER A 144 -9.73 -9.23 16.81
N MET A 145 -9.29 -8.01 16.49
CA MET A 145 -8.55 -7.75 15.24
C MET A 145 -7.14 -8.30 15.32
N HIS A 146 -6.67 -8.76 14.18
CA HIS A 146 -5.29 -9.16 13.93
C HIS A 146 -4.67 -8.22 12.89
N SER A 147 -3.37 -8.29 12.67
CA SER A 147 -2.75 -7.52 11.61
C SER A 147 -3.31 -7.97 10.25
N MET A 148 -3.42 -7.02 9.33
CA MET A 148 -3.99 -7.22 8.00
C MET A 148 -2.95 -6.80 6.94
N PRO A 149 -1.99 -7.68 6.61
CA PRO A 149 -0.84 -7.31 5.77
C PRO A 149 -1.13 -7.22 4.28
N ALA A 150 -2.37 -7.47 3.86
CA ALA A 150 -2.79 -7.29 2.48
C ALA A 150 -4.19 -6.66 2.47
N VAL A 151 -4.32 -5.53 1.77
CA VAL A 151 -5.58 -4.78 1.63
C VAL A 151 -5.72 -4.33 0.19
N THR A 152 -6.91 -4.46 -0.37
CA THR A 152 -7.24 -3.95 -1.69
C THR A 152 -8.58 -3.23 -1.69
N LEU A 153 -8.68 -2.20 -2.55
CA LEU A 153 -9.92 -1.47 -2.78
C LEU A 153 -10.73 -2.13 -3.89
N SER A 154 -12.02 -2.25 -3.68
CA SER A 154 -12.93 -2.75 -4.73
C SER A 154 -12.97 -1.81 -5.94
N PRO A 155 -13.20 -2.32 -7.17
CA PRO A 155 -13.26 -1.49 -8.38
C PRO A 155 -14.29 -0.35 -8.32
N ASN A 156 -15.37 -0.54 -7.56
CA ASN A 156 -16.39 0.51 -7.35
C ASN A 156 -16.08 1.50 -6.22
N GLY A 157 -14.90 1.39 -5.59
CA GLY A 157 -14.46 2.29 -4.52
C GLY A 157 -15.23 2.20 -3.21
N LYS A 158 -16.10 1.19 -3.02
CA LYS A 158 -17.00 1.12 -1.85
C LYS A 158 -16.50 0.21 -0.73
N TRP A 159 -15.62 -0.74 -1.03
CA TRP A 159 -15.21 -1.79 -0.10
C TRP A 159 -13.69 -1.96 -0.07
N LEU A 160 -13.19 -2.28 1.11
CA LEU A 160 -11.82 -2.75 1.33
C LEU A 160 -11.87 -4.23 1.69
N ALA A 161 -11.16 -5.07 0.96
CA ALA A 161 -10.91 -6.45 1.34
C ALA A 161 -9.56 -6.51 2.06
N CYS A 162 -9.58 -6.98 3.30
CA CYS A 162 -8.43 -7.02 4.19
C CYS A 162 -8.13 -8.48 4.55
N GLN A 163 -6.99 -9.01 4.12
CA GLN A 163 -6.51 -10.32 4.55
C GLN A 163 -5.99 -10.22 5.97
N SER A 164 -6.67 -10.89 6.90
CA SER A 164 -6.29 -10.92 8.29
C SER A 164 -5.45 -12.15 8.63
N MET A 165 -4.53 -12.00 9.57
CA MET A 165 -3.61 -13.07 10.00
C MET A 165 -4.28 -14.20 10.78
N ASP A 166 -5.55 -14.08 11.12
CA ASP A 166 -6.39 -15.14 11.70
C ASP A 166 -7.13 -15.98 10.65
N ASN A 167 -6.62 -16.03 9.42
CA ASN A 167 -7.15 -16.84 8.31
C ASN A 167 -8.54 -16.40 7.82
N GLN A 168 -8.80 -15.10 7.86
CA GLN A 168 -10.06 -14.52 7.39
C GLN A 168 -9.79 -13.35 6.43
N ILE A 169 -10.70 -13.14 5.50
CA ILE A 169 -10.77 -11.88 4.76
C ILE A 169 -11.94 -11.09 5.31
N LEU A 170 -11.63 -9.89 5.81
CA LEU A 170 -12.59 -8.97 6.38
C LEU A 170 -12.94 -7.88 5.36
N ILE A 171 -14.20 -7.51 5.29
CA ILE A 171 -14.67 -6.46 4.38
C ILE A 171 -15.05 -5.23 5.19
N PHE A 172 -14.35 -4.13 4.93
CA PHE A 172 -14.66 -2.82 5.50
C PHE A 172 -15.28 -1.92 4.43
N GLY A 173 -16.13 -0.99 4.85
CA GLY A 173 -16.52 0.11 3.96
C GLY A 173 -15.31 1.00 3.65
N ALA A 174 -15.18 1.46 2.41
CA ALA A 174 -14.09 2.34 1.98
C ALA A 174 -14.51 3.83 1.95
N GLN A 175 -15.71 4.14 2.40
CA GLN A 175 -16.28 5.49 2.41
C GLN A 175 -16.97 5.77 3.75
N ASN A 176 -17.12 7.05 4.10
CA ASN A 176 -17.85 7.53 5.29
C ASN A 176 -17.33 6.96 6.60
N ARG A 177 -17.93 5.89 7.10
CA ARG A 177 -17.70 5.35 8.44
C ARG A 177 -16.66 4.25 8.52
N PHE A 178 -16.20 3.70 7.41
CA PHE A 178 -15.19 2.60 7.37
C PHE A 178 -15.55 1.42 8.30
N ARG A 179 -16.83 1.06 8.37
CA ARG A 179 -17.29 0.00 9.28
C ARG A 179 -17.01 -1.40 8.72
N LEU A 180 -16.68 -2.32 9.62
CA LEU A 180 -16.61 -3.74 9.30
C LEU A 180 -18.01 -4.25 8.89
N ASN A 181 -18.07 -4.92 7.74
CA ASN A 181 -19.26 -5.63 7.30
C ASN A 181 -19.28 -7.03 7.94
N LYS A 182 -19.95 -7.15 9.08
CA LYS A 182 -20.04 -8.42 9.85
C LYS A 182 -20.73 -9.57 9.10
N LYS A 183 -21.45 -9.26 8.01
CA LYS A 183 -22.15 -10.28 7.20
C LYS A 183 -21.28 -10.84 6.07
N LYS A 184 -20.15 -10.20 5.74
CA LYS A 184 -19.24 -10.61 4.67
C LYS A 184 -17.86 -10.89 5.24
N ILE A 185 -17.66 -12.11 5.70
CA ILE A 185 -16.38 -12.61 6.18
C ILE A 185 -16.09 -13.89 5.40
N PHE A 186 -14.91 -13.96 4.78
CA PHE A 186 -14.49 -15.12 4.02
C PHE A 186 -13.48 -15.93 4.83
N LYS A 187 -13.72 -17.23 4.94
CA LYS A 187 -12.92 -18.19 5.73
C LYS A 187 -12.70 -19.46 4.93
N GLY A 188 -11.76 -20.29 5.37
CA GLY A 188 -11.52 -21.60 4.77
C GLY A 188 -10.13 -21.75 4.14
N HIS A 189 -9.30 -20.73 4.23
CA HIS A 189 -7.90 -20.77 3.84
C HIS A 189 -6.99 -20.56 5.05
N MET A 190 -5.71 -20.88 4.89
CA MET A 190 -4.68 -20.68 5.90
C MET A 190 -3.58 -19.79 5.36
N VAL A 191 -3.25 -18.73 6.08
CA VAL A 191 -2.20 -17.78 5.66
C VAL A 191 -0.81 -18.17 6.19
N ALA A 192 -0.74 -18.98 7.26
CA ALA A 192 0.50 -19.50 7.86
C ALA A 192 1.58 -18.42 8.10
N GLY A 193 1.17 -17.21 8.48
CA GLY A 193 2.07 -16.08 8.70
C GLY A 193 2.48 -15.28 7.46
N TYR A 194 2.03 -15.67 6.27
CA TYR A 194 2.34 -14.96 5.03
C TYR A 194 1.34 -13.84 4.72
N ALA A 195 1.82 -12.78 4.08
CA ALA A 195 1.00 -11.70 3.53
C ALA A 195 0.37 -12.16 2.21
N CYS A 196 -0.66 -13.01 2.30
CA CYS A 196 -1.37 -13.50 1.12
C CYS A 196 -2.14 -12.34 0.48
N GLN A 197 -1.87 -12.08 -0.79
CA GLN A 197 -2.54 -11.01 -1.52
C GLN A 197 -4.00 -11.37 -1.79
N VAL A 198 -4.85 -10.36 -1.80
CA VAL A 198 -6.27 -10.45 -2.09
C VAL A 198 -6.65 -9.39 -3.12
N ASP A 199 -7.52 -9.75 -4.05
CA ASP A 199 -8.01 -8.81 -5.05
C ASP A 199 -9.47 -9.09 -5.41
N PHE A 200 -10.11 -8.12 -6.03
CA PHE A 200 -11.47 -8.24 -6.57
C PHE A 200 -11.42 -8.53 -8.05
N SER A 201 -12.40 -9.32 -8.54
CA SER A 201 -12.63 -9.39 -9.97
C SER A 201 -13.09 -8.03 -10.51
N PRO A 202 -12.72 -7.64 -11.74
CA PRO A 202 -13.11 -6.34 -12.31
C PRO A 202 -14.62 -6.11 -12.35
N ASP A 203 -15.39 -7.17 -12.54
CA ASP A 203 -16.86 -7.14 -12.58
C ASP A 203 -17.51 -7.32 -11.19
N MET A 204 -16.71 -7.51 -10.15
CA MET A 204 -17.14 -7.71 -8.75
C MET A 204 -18.08 -8.90 -8.52
N ARG A 205 -17.96 -9.96 -9.33
CA ARG A 205 -18.73 -11.21 -9.23
C ARG A 205 -17.95 -12.35 -8.60
#